data_e537189e1553ad90f969309b96a20a4b
#
_entry.id   e537189e1553ad90f969309b96a20a4b
#
_cell.length_a   1.000
_cell.length_b   1.000
_cell.length_c   1.000
_cell.angle_alpha   90.00
_cell.angle_beta   90.00
_cell.angle_gamma   90.00
#
_symmetry.space_group_name_H-M   'P 1'
#
loop_
_entity.id
_entity.type
_entity.pdbx_description
1 polymer ?
#
loop_
_entity_poly.entity_id
_entity_poly.type
_entity_poly.pdbx_seq_one_letter_code
_entity_poly.pdbx_strand_id
1 'polypeptide(L)'
;MAAITVIMSILISFPVQAQTINQKQAKATVQYASIPAKVETSSSGDIFITVKNISDDYRTDYDMRVLDSKGSVVEVSEQNGGITYFSYLKKNRLYYYQIRETRTAAYPWEEDFTGEWTKKVPFVIAQYQLSQVGTGRKVRIKMPKISGVKSYKVYMSYKKNKAWKKLKTVKAGKSIVISKFRGKALARNKKYYYKIVPSKGVNATIGVIRFSKKK
;
A
#
# COMPACT_ATOMS: atom_id res chain seq x y z
N MET A 1 20.79 10.52 -2.17
CA MET A 1 21.36 9.47 -3.05
C MET A 1 22.85 9.18 -2.83
N ALA A 2 23.65 10.11 -2.31
CA ALA A 2 25.10 9.91 -2.07
C ALA A 2 25.44 8.88 -0.95
N ALA A 3 24.58 8.70 0.04
CA ALA A 3 24.83 7.79 1.17
C ALA A 3 24.79 6.28 0.81
N ILE A 4 24.08 5.90 -0.26
CA ILE A 4 23.91 4.48 -0.64
C ILE A 4 25.15 3.96 -1.37
N THR A 5 25.83 4.80 -2.15
CA THR A 5 27.00 4.40 -2.93
C THR A 5 28.22 4.16 -2.05
N VAL A 6 28.36 4.91 -0.93
CA VAL A 6 29.49 4.77 0.02
C VAL A 6 29.42 3.46 0.80
N ILE A 7 28.20 2.97 1.12
CA ILE A 7 28.03 1.73 1.89
C ILE A 7 28.39 0.48 1.08
N MET A 8 28.15 0.48 -0.24
CA MET A 8 28.53 -0.65 -1.10
C MET A 8 30.05 -0.78 -1.32
N SER A 9 30.78 0.34 -1.25
CA SER A 9 32.25 0.34 -1.42
C SER A 9 33.01 -0.22 -0.22
N ILE A 10 32.42 -0.16 0.97
CA ILE A 10 33.03 -0.64 2.23
C ILE A 10 32.94 -2.17 2.37
N LEU A 11 32.01 -2.83 1.64
CA LEU A 11 31.77 -4.27 1.74
C LEU A 11 32.88 -5.15 1.09
N ILE A 12 33.79 -4.57 0.32
CA ILE A 12 34.75 -5.34 -0.49
C ILE A 12 36.09 -5.62 0.23
N SER A 13 36.36 -5.03 1.41
CA SER A 13 37.70 -5.02 2.02
C SER A 13 37.86 -5.67 3.40
N PHE A 14 36.89 -6.45 3.89
CA PHE A 14 36.97 -7.07 5.22
C PHE A 14 37.36 -8.56 5.19
N PRO A 15 38.09 -9.09 6.22
CA PRO A 15 38.36 -10.52 6.39
C PRO A 15 37.05 -11.31 6.48
N VAL A 16 37.07 -12.54 5.97
CA VAL A 16 35.86 -13.38 5.76
C VAL A 16 34.94 -13.49 6.97
N GLN A 17 35.46 -13.62 8.19
CA GLN A 17 34.61 -13.67 9.40
C GLN A 17 34.00 -12.32 9.79
N ALA A 18 34.77 -11.26 9.71
CA ALA A 18 34.27 -9.90 9.95
C ALA A 18 33.30 -9.46 8.85
N GLN A 19 33.53 -9.92 7.62
CA GLN A 19 32.59 -9.69 6.51
C GLN A 19 31.26 -10.42 6.74
N THR A 20 31.26 -11.63 7.29
CA THR A 20 30.00 -12.37 7.52
C THR A 20 29.15 -11.68 8.59
N ILE A 21 29.72 -11.23 9.69
CA ILE A 21 28.99 -10.51 10.75
C ILE A 21 28.54 -9.12 10.24
N ASN A 22 29.43 -8.39 9.57
CA ASN A 22 29.10 -7.07 9.04
C ASN A 22 28.18 -7.12 7.83
N GLN A 23 28.27 -8.17 7.00
CA GLN A 23 27.30 -8.41 5.93
C GLN A 23 25.92 -8.76 6.50
N LYS A 24 25.85 -9.59 7.54
CA LYS A 24 24.60 -9.92 8.23
C LYS A 24 23.97 -8.65 8.83
N GLN A 25 24.74 -7.81 9.53
CA GLN A 25 24.29 -6.54 10.08
C GLN A 25 24.00 -5.47 9.01
N ALA A 26 24.86 -5.32 8.02
CA ALA A 26 24.66 -4.35 6.94
C ALA A 26 23.50 -4.77 6.02
N LYS A 27 23.38 -6.07 5.70
CA LYS A 27 22.24 -6.62 4.97
C LYS A 27 20.93 -6.46 5.77
N ALA A 28 20.99 -6.71 7.08
CA ALA A 28 19.93 -6.39 8.01
C ALA A 28 19.57 -4.91 7.92
N THR A 29 20.49 -3.98 8.13
CA THR A 29 20.25 -2.52 8.13
C THR A 29 19.71 -2.01 6.78
N VAL A 30 20.18 -2.55 5.66
CA VAL A 30 19.71 -2.18 4.31
C VAL A 30 18.32 -2.76 4.02
N GLN A 31 18.07 -4.02 4.40
CA GLN A 31 16.76 -4.66 4.24
C GLN A 31 15.67 -3.94 5.03
N TYR A 32 15.95 -3.55 6.28
CA TYR A 32 14.98 -2.89 7.15
C TYR A 32 14.58 -1.50 6.66
N ALA A 33 15.39 -0.87 5.84
CA ALA A 33 15.06 0.43 5.27
C ALA A 33 14.06 0.33 4.12
N SER A 34 13.93 -0.79 3.41
CA SER A 34 13.25 -0.83 2.11
C SER A 34 12.85 -2.22 1.59
N ILE A 35 12.08 -3.01 2.33
CA ILE A 35 11.39 -4.12 1.66
C ILE A 35 10.15 -3.52 0.95
N PRO A 36 10.18 -3.34 -0.39
CA PRO A 36 9.07 -2.72 -1.09
C PRO A 36 7.89 -3.69 -1.16
N ALA A 37 6.71 -3.20 -0.81
CA ALA A 37 5.51 -4.00 -0.88
C ALA A 37 4.36 -3.23 -1.57
N LYS A 38 3.43 -3.98 -2.13
CA LYS A 38 2.19 -3.48 -2.70
C LYS A 38 1.05 -3.75 -1.73
N VAL A 39 0.24 -2.74 -1.45
CA VAL A 39 -0.97 -2.89 -0.64
C VAL A 39 -2.18 -2.80 -1.54
N GLU A 40 -3.00 -3.83 -1.55
CA GLU A 40 -4.25 -3.90 -2.31
C GLU A 40 -5.43 -4.17 -1.38
N THR A 41 -6.60 -3.69 -1.78
CA THR A 41 -7.85 -3.92 -1.05
C THR A 41 -8.80 -4.66 -1.96
N SER A 42 -9.35 -5.80 -1.51
CA SER A 42 -10.40 -6.53 -2.22
C SER A 42 -11.74 -5.76 -2.19
N SER A 43 -12.72 -6.23 -2.95
CA SER A 43 -14.09 -5.70 -2.91
C SER A 43 -14.79 -5.97 -1.57
N SER A 44 -14.41 -7.02 -0.85
CA SER A 44 -14.87 -7.37 0.51
C SER A 44 -14.27 -6.45 1.57
N GLY A 45 -13.16 -5.80 1.27
CA GLY A 45 -12.45 -4.90 2.17
C GLY A 45 -11.22 -5.53 2.83
N ASP A 46 -10.85 -6.73 2.42
CA ASP A 46 -9.65 -7.42 2.87
C ASP A 46 -8.40 -6.75 2.30
N ILE A 47 -7.29 -6.88 2.99
CA ILE A 47 -6.03 -6.27 2.62
C ILE A 47 -5.04 -7.36 2.23
N PHE A 48 -4.41 -7.16 1.08
CA PHE A 48 -3.27 -7.95 0.63
C PHE A 48 -2.02 -7.08 0.68
N ILE A 49 -1.00 -7.56 1.35
CA ILE A 49 0.34 -6.98 1.34
C ILE A 49 1.23 -7.97 0.62
N THR A 50 1.75 -7.57 -0.54
CA THR A 50 2.60 -8.40 -1.38
C THR A 50 3.99 -7.78 -1.43
N VAL A 51 5.01 -8.52 -1.01
CA VAL A 51 6.42 -8.14 -1.14
C VAL A 51 6.77 -8.11 -2.62
N LYS A 52 7.50 -7.10 -3.04
CA LYS A 52 8.09 -7.02 -4.37
C LYS A 52 9.53 -7.50 -4.30
N ASN A 53 10.00 -8.09 -5.40
CA ASN A 53 11.36 -8.62 -5.49
C ASN A 53 11.62 -9.64 -4.36
N ILE A 54 10.79 -10.68 -4.31
CA ILE A 54 11.00 -11.84 -3.44
C ILE A 54 12.37 -12.43 -3.77
N SER A 55 13.08 -12.86 -2.73
CA SER A 55 14.36 -13.56 -2.90
C SER A 55 14.17 -14.84 -3.70
N ASP A 56 15.13 -15.16 -4.57
CA ASP A 56 15.18 -16.44 -5.26
C ASP A 56 15.63 -17.59 -4.33
N ASP A 57 16.13 -17.28 -3.12
CA ASP A 57 16.43 -18.27 -2.10
C ASP A 57 15.13 -18.78 -1.48
N TYR A 58 14.79 -20.03 -1.77
CA TYR A 58 13.58 -20.73 -1.29
C TYR A 58 13.46 -20.82 0.24
N ARG A 59 14.55 -20.59 0.96
CA ARG A 59 14.58 -20.55 2.43
C ARG A 59 14.20 -19.18 3.00
N THR A 60 14.03 -18.19 2.14
CA THR A 60 13.71 -16.83 2.57
C THR A 60 12.21 -16.64 2.58
N ASP A 61 11.69 -16.33 3.76
CA ASP A 61 10.30 -15.95 4.00
C ASP A 61 10.19 -14.53 4.52
N TYR A 62 8.96 -14.04 4.62
CA TYR A 62 8.68 -12.69 5.06
C TYR A 62 7.54 -12.68 6.08
N ASP A 63 7.88 -12.36 7.32
CA ASP A 63 6.86 -12.05 8.31
C ASP A 63 6.32 -10.65 8.09
N MET A 64 5.02 -10.50 8.33
CA MET A 64 4.34 -9.21 8.21
C MET A 64 3.49 -8.94 9.43
N ARG A 65 3.50 -7.69 9.90
CA ARG A 65 2.60 -7.27 10.96
C ARG A 65 1.91 -5.96 10.61
N VAL A 66 0.68 -5.83 11.11
CA VAL A 66 -0.11 -4.62 11.02
C VAL A 66 -0.20 -3.97 12.38
N LEU A 67 0.00 -2.66 12.41
CA LEU A 67 -0.12 -1.85 13.60
C LEU A 67 -1.25 -0.83 13.42
N ASP A 68 -1.91 -0.50 14.51
CA ASP A 68 -2.87 0.61 14.55
C ASP A 68 -2.17 1.98 14.54
N SER A 69 -2.96 3.05 14.60
CA SER A 69 -2.44 4.42 14.63
C SER A 69 -1.67 4.78 15.91
N LYS A 70 -1.80 4.00 16.96
CA LYS A 70 -1.06 4.15 18.22
C LYS A 70 0.25 3.37 18.21
N GLY A 71 0.41 2.44 17.26
CA GLY A 71 1.57 1.57 17.13
C GLY A 71 1.41 0.21 17.80
N SER A 72 0.21 -0.11 18.28
CA SER A 72 -0.10 -1.44 18.82
C SER A 72 -0.24 -2.42 17.66
N VAL A 73 0.32 -3.62 17.81
CA VAL A 73 0.16 -4.70 16.84
C VAL A 73 -1.27 -5.20 16.91
N VAL A 74 -1.95 -5.22 15.77
CA VAL A 74 -3.34 -5.68 15.64
C VAL A 74 -3.46 -7.00 14.92
N GLU A 75 -2.48 -7.34 14.09
CA GLU A 75 -2.42 -8.60 13.36
C GLU A 75 -0.98 -8.92 12.97
N VAL A 76 -0.62 -10.19 13.04
CA VAL A 76 0.68 -10.71 12.58
C VAL A 76 0.38 -11.87 11.65
N SER A 77 1.15 -11.97 10.57
CA SER A 77 1.17 -13.13 9.69
C SER A 77 2.62 -13.57 9.53
N GLU A 78 2.85 -14.83 9.77
CA GLU A 78 4.14 -15.48 9.69
C GLU A 78 4.18 -16.39 8.46
N GLN A 79 5.33 -16.48 7.82
CA GLN A 79 5.66 -17.46 6.76
C GLN A 79 4.66 -17.50 5.58
N ASN A 80 4.69 -16.53 4.70
CA ASN A 80 3.73 -16.47 3.58
C ASN A 80 4.37 -16.18 2.23
N GLY A 81 5.58 -16.66 1.96
CA GLY A 81 6.18 -16.52 0.63
C GLY A 81 6.05 -15.10 0.04
N GLY A 82 6.06 -14.06 0.90
CA GLY A 82 5.96 -12.67 0.50
C GLY A 82 4.54 -12.15 0.19
N ILE A 83 3.48 -12.95 0.39
CA ILE A 83 2.09 -12.50 0.21
C ILE A 83 1.31 -12.77 1.48
N THR A 84 0.72 -11.74 2.06
CA THR A 84 -0.09 -11.84 3.27
C THR A 84 -1.47 -11.24 3.10
N TYR A 85 -2.44 -11.88 3.68
CA TYR A 85 -3.84 -11.54 3.66
C TYR A 85 -4.32 -11.18 5.06
N PHE A 86 -4.97 -10.03 5.19
CA PHE A 86 -5.55 -9.55 6.45
C PHE A 86 -7.05 -9.28 6.26
N SER A 87 -7.91 -9.98 6.99
CA SER A 87 -9.38 -9.95 6.80
C SER A 87 -10.15 -9.16 7.85
N TYR A 88 -9.58 -8.97 9.04
CA TYR A 88 -10.33 -8.42 10.20
C TYR A 88 -10.10 -6.94 10.46
N LEU A 89 -9.40 -6.25 9.60
CA LEU A 89 -9.07 -4.84 9.80
C LEU A 89 -10.30 -3.94 9.63
N LYS A 90 -10.52 -3.05 10.58
CA LYS A 90 -11.68 -2.14 10.60
C LYS A 90 -11.59 -1.10 9.48
N LYS A 91 -12.72 -0.85 8.80
CA LYS A 91 -12.86 0.20 7.77
C LYS A 91 -12.73 1.60 8.39
N ASN A 92 -12.37 2.58 7.56
CA ASN A 92 -12.17 3.98 7.93
C ASN A 92 -11.10 4.17 9.01
N ARG A 93 -9.99 3.44 8.87
CA ARG A 93 -8.84 3.51 9.75
C ARG A 93 -7.53 3.69 8.98
N LEU A 94 -6.57 4.30 9.63
CA LEU A 94 -5.17 4.36 9.24
C LEU A 94 -4.43 3.26 10.01
N TYR A 95 -3.70 2.46 9.27
CA TYR A 95 -2.83 1.41 9.78
C TYR A 95 -1.41 1.60 9.26
N TYR A 96 -0.50 0.84 9.82
CA TYR A 96 0.87 0.73 9.35
C TYR A 96 1.19 -0.75 9.19
N TYR A 97 1.98 -1.08 8.18
CA TYR A 97 2.58 -2.40 8.11
C TYR A 97 4.09 -2.31 8.29
N GLN A 98 4.67 -3.39 8.75
CA GLN A 98 6.10 -3.66 8.79
C GLN A 98 6.34 -5.06 8.27
N ILE A 99 7.49 -5.28 7.67
CA ILE A 99 7.92 -6.55 7.12
C ILE A 99 9.29 -6.85 7.69
N ARG A 100 9.58 -8.13 7.94
CA ARG A 100 10.93 -8.59 8.21
C ARG A 100 11.21 -9.82 7.38
N GLU A 101 12.45 -10.03 7.02
CA GLU A 101 12.92 -11.25 6.39
C GLU A 101 13.21 -12.30 7.45
N THR A 102 12.83 -13.52 7.19
CA THR A 102 13.22 -14.70 7.95
C THR A 102 13.87 -15.70 7.00
N ARG A 103 14.78 -16.50 7.49
CA ARG A 103 15.40 -17.56 6.71
C ARG A 103 15.67 -18.76 7.60
N THR A 104 15.21 -19.92 7.15
CA THR A 104 15.47 -21.18 7.82
C THR A 104 16.89 -21.68 7.50
N ALA A 105 17.59 -22.20 8.50
CA ALA A 105 18.88 -22.84 8.34
C ALA A 105 18.78 -24.04 7.39
N ALA A 106 19.76 -24.19 6.49
CA ALA A 106 19.82 -25.33 5.58
C ALA A 106 20.54 -26.53 6.19
N TYR A 107 21.42 -26.27 7.16
CA TYR A 107 22.28 -27.28 7.76
C TYR A 107 22.28 -27.12 9.28
N PRO A 108 22.56 -28.23 10.04
CA PRO A 108 22.52 -28.23 11.52
C PRO A 108 23.48 -27.22 12.18
N TRP A 109 24.52 -26.79 11.47
CA TRP A 109 25.49 -25.78 11.95
C TRP A 109 25.14 -24.34 11.57
N GLU A 110 24.09 -24.12 10.79
CA GLU A 110 23.55 -22.79 10.51
C GLU A 110 22.49 -22.45 11.56
N GLU A 111 22.35 -21.17 11.85
CA GLU A 111 21.26 -20.65 12.67
C GLU A 111 20.16 -20.06 11.79
N ASP A 112 18.92 -20.19 12.23
CA ASP A 112 17.82 -19.48 11.64
C ASP A 112 18.06 -17.97 11.72
N PHE A 113 17.79 -17.29 10.64
CA PHE A 113 17.89 -15.83 10.59
C PHE A 113 16.52 -15.19 10.73
N THR A 114 16.42 -14.27 11.69
CA THR A 114 15.25 -13.40 11.84
C THR A 114 15.72 -11.95 11.83
N GLY A 115 15.33 -11.23 10.79
CA GLY A 115 15.65 -9.83 10.61
C GLY A 115 14.84 -8.90 11.50
N GLU A 116 15.26 -7.63 11.52
CA GLU A 116 14.50 -6.59 12.22
C GLU A 116 13.27 -6.13 11.40
N TRP A 117 12.30 -5.55 12.05
CA TRP A 117 11.14 -4.98 11.40
C TRP A 117 11.50 -3.73 10.58
N THR A 118 11.03 -3.65 9.33
CA THR A 118 11.17 -2.43 8.50
C THR A 118 10.54 -1.21 9.17
N LYS A 119 10.82 -0.03 8.64
CA LYS A 119 10.12 1.19 9.03
C LYS A 119 8.60 1.04 8.79
N LYS A 120 7.81 1.67 9.66
CA LYS A 120 6.34 1.68 9.56
C LYS A 120 5.89 2.35 8.27
N VAL A 121 5.17 1.62 7.41
CA VAL A 121 4.62 2.13 6.16
C VAL A 121 3.11 2.31 6.31
N PRO A 122 2.58 3.54 6.18
CA PRO A 122 1.16 3.80 6.37
C PRO A 122 0.31 3.27 5.21
N PHE A 123 -0.87 2.73 5.52
CA PHE A 123 -1.93 2.46 4.56
C PHE A 123 -3.31 2.77 5.16
N VAL A 124 -4.30 2.97 4.31
CA VAL A 124 -5.63 3.43 4.73
C VAL A 124 -6.70 2.48 4.19
N ILE A 125 -7.54 1.98 5.08
CA ILE A 125 -8.77 1.27 4.69
C ILE A 125 -9.90 2.29 4.70
N ALA A 126 -10.27 2.80 3.51
CA ALA A 126 -11.25 3.86 3.37
C ALA A 126 -12.51 3.36 2.67
N GLN A 127 -13.65 3.59 3.28
CA GLN A 127 -14.96 3.36 2.67
C GLN A 127 -15.51 4.68 2.12
N TYR A 128 -15.55 4.81 0.81
CA TYR A 128 -16.11 5.96 0.12
C TYR A 128 -17.60 5.76 -0.16
N GLN A 129 -18.41 6.80 0.08
CA GLN A 129 -19.83 6.76 -0.25
C GLN A 129 -20.03 7.44 -1.61
N LEU A 130 -20.57 6.69 -2.57
CA LEU A 130 -20.92 7.19 -3.88
C LEU A 130 -22.44 7.28 -4.00
N SER A 131 -22.94 8.43 -4.47
CA SER A 131 -24.36 8.63 -4.75
C SER A 131 -24.56 9.43 -6.02
N GLN A 132 -25.61 9.13 -6.76
CA GLN A 132 -26.06 9.96 -7.87
C GLN A 132 -26.70 11.25 -7.30
N VAL A 133 -26.47 12.39 -7.95
CA VAL A 133 -27.06 13.67 -7.55
C VAL A 133 -28.21 13.99 -8.49
N GLY A 134 -29.44 13.96 -7.96
CA GLY A 134 -30.66 14.17 -8.72
C GLY A 134 -30.82 13.16 -9.88
N THR A 135 -31.65 13.50 -10.86
CA THR A 135 -31.86 12.69 -12.07
C THR A 135 -30.74 12.84 -13.12
N GLY A 136 -29.79 13.74 -12.84
CA GLY A 136 -28.71 14.07 -13.78
C GLY A 136 -27.54 13.10 -13.73
N ARG A 137 -26.63 13.28 -14.69
CA ARG A 137 -25.37 12.52 -14.76
C ARG A 137 -24.28 13.16 -13.89
N LYS A 138 -24.57 13.26 -12.60
CA LYS A 138 -23.68 13.81 -11.59
C LYS A 138 -23.49 12.76 -10.50
N VAL A 139 -22.25 12.56 -10.05
CA VAL A 139 -21.95 11.66 -8.94
C VAL A 139 -21.31 12.45 -7.81
N ARG A 140 -21.78 12.22 -6.60
CA ARG A 140 -21.16 12.70 -5.37
C ARG A 140 -20.31 11.58 -4.79
N ILE A 141 -19.09 11.92 -4.43
CA ILE A 141 -18.20 11.03 -3.66
C ILE A 141 -17.91 11.72 -2.33
N LYS A 142 -18.33 11.10 -1.24
CA LYS A 142 -18.05 11.57 0.12
C LYS A 142 -16.79 10.87 0.63
N MET A 143 -15.82 11.65 1.08
CA MET A 143 -14.59 11.18 1.67
C MET A 143 -14.80 10.85 3.14
N PRO A 144 -14.29 9.71 3.64
CA PRO A 144 -14.37 9.41 5.06
C PRO A 144 -13.51 10.38 5.88
N LYS A 145 -13.89 10.60 7.14
CA LYS A 145 -13.05 11.27 8.13
C LYS A 145 -12.26 10.20 8.86
N ILE A 146 -10.95 10.13 8.58
CA ILE A 146 -10.03 9.16 9.17
C ILE A 146 -8.96 9.93 9.93
N SER A 147 -8.70 9.56 11.19
CA SER A 147 -7.64 10.18 11.99
C SER A 147 -6.29 10.02 11.28
N GLY A 148 -5.52 11.11 11.23
CA GLY A 148 -4.24 11.15 10.52
C GLY A 148 -4.33 11.38 9.01
N VAL A 149 -5.52 11.32 8.39
CA VAL A 149 -5.73 11.62 6.95
C VAL A 149 -6.38 13.00 6.79
N LYS A 150 -5.64 13.97 6.25
CA LYS A 150 -6.10 15.35 6.10
C LYS A 150 -6.96 15.57 4.85
N SER A 151 -6.63 14.87 3.77
CA SER A 151 -7.26 15.07 2.45
C SER A 151 -7.12 13.85 1.54
N TYR A 152 -7.81 13.91 0.40
CA TYR A 152 -7.81 12.89 -0.63
C TYR A 152 -7.61 13.54 -2.00
N LYS A 153 -6.67 13.03 -2.80
CA LYS A 153 -6.52 13.41 -4.20
C LYS A 153 -7.42 12.54 -5.06
N VAL A 154 -8.35 13.14 -5.79
CA VAL A 154 -9.30 12.44 -6.67
C VAL A 154 -8.85 12.58 -8.10
N TYR A 155 -8.76 11.46 -8.80
CA TYR A 155 -8.42 11.36 -10.21
C TYR A 155 -9.52 10.65 -10.97
N MET A 156 -9.58 10.89 -12.27
CA MET A 156 -10.48 10.20 -13.18
C MET A 156 -9.77 9.84 -14.48
N SER A 157 -10.23 8.75 -15.12
CA SER A 157 -9.73 8.30 -16.42
C SER A 157 -10.84 7.60 -17.23
N TYR A 158 -10.67 7.52 -18.55
CA TYR A 158 -11.42 6.60 -19.42
C TYR A 158 -10.83 5.18 -19.44
N LYS A 159 -9.59 5.00 -18.96
CA LYS A 159 -8.86 3.72 -18.95
C LYS A 159 -8.57 3.29 -17.51
N LYS A 160 -8.74 1.99 -17.21
CA LYS A 160 -8.68 1.47 -15.85
C LYS A 160 -7.40 1.84 -15.08
N ASN A 161 -6.23 1.68 -15.67
CA ASN A 161 -4.96 1.78 -14.93
C ASN A 161 -3.99 2.83 -15.49
N LYS A 162 -4.44 3.70 -16.38
CA LYS A 162 -3.58 4.70 -17.06
C LYS A 162 -4.32 6.00 -17.38
N ALA A 163 -3.57 7.01 -17.81
CA ALA A 163 -4.05 8.32 -18.24
C ALA A 163 -4.92 9.04 -17.16
N TRP A 164 -4.53 8.92 -15.90
CA TRP A 164 -5.20 9.55 -14.77
C TRP A 164 -5.08 11.07 -14.82
N LYS A 165 -6.21 11.78 -14.84
CA LYS A 165 -6.27 13.24 -14.70
C LYS A 165 -6.75 13.57 -13.29
N LYS A 166 -5.98 14.36 -12.53
CA LYS A 166 -6.39 14.88 -11.23
C LYS A 166 -7.59 15.81 -11.42
N LEU A 167 -8.64 15.58 -10.65
CA LEU A 167 -9.82 16.43 -10.61
C LEU A 167 -9.71 17.48 -9.49
N LYS A 168 -9.49 17.01 -8.28
CA LYS A 168 -9.45 17.87 -7.08
C LYS A 168 -8.76 17.19 -5.91
N THR A 169 -8.28 18.00 -4.97
CA THR A 169 -7.97 17.56 -3.61
C THR A 169 -9.13 17.92 -2.70
N VAL A 170 -9.68 16.94 -1.99
CA VAL A 170 -10.86 17.08 -1.14
C VAL A 170 -10.46 16.86 0.31
N LYS A 171 -10.86 17.75 1.22
CA LYS A 171 -10.60 17.59 2.67
C LYS A 171 -11.33 16.36 3.21
N ALA A 172 -10.76 15.70 4.22
CA ALA A 172 -11.39 14.57 4.91
C ALA A 172 -12.78 14.96 5.45
N GLY A 173 -13.76 14.06 5.35
CA GLY A 173 -15.15 14.30 5.73
C GLY A 173 -15.97 15.14 4.73
N LYS A 174 -15.36 15.72 3.69
CA LYS A 174 -16.06 16.52 2.67
C LYS A 174 -16.36 15.68 1.43
N SER A 175 -17.16 16.27 0.51
CA SER A 175 -17.56 15.61 -0.74
C SER A 175 -17.05 16.34 -1.96
N ILE A 176 -16.95 15.64 -3.08
CA ILE A 176 -16.83 16.21 -4.42
C ILE A 176 -18.04 15.78 -5.25
N VAL A 177 -18.58 16.71 -6.05
CA VAL A 177 -19.56 16.39 -7.08
C VAL A 177 -18.88 16.46 -8.44
N ILE A 178 -18.97 15.38 -9.19
CA ILE A 178 -18.37 15.25 -10.52
C ILE A 178 -19.52 15.25 -11.54
N SER A 179 -19.57 16.26 -12.39
CA SER A 179 -20.56 16.41 -13.46
C SER A 179 -19.93 16.42 -14.86
N LYS A 180 -18.62 16.72 -14.93
CA LYS A 180 -17.85 16.84 -16.17
C LYS A 180 -16.51 16.12 -16.05
N PHE A 181 -16.01 15.62 -17.17
CA PHE A 181 -14.63 15.12 -17.28
C PHE A 181 -14.03 15.58 -18.60
N ARG A 182 -12.82 16.19 -18.53
CA ARG A 182 -12.15 16.80 -19.70
C ARG A 182 -13.06 17.79 -20.45
N GLY A 183 -13.75 18.67 -19.72
CA GLY A 183 -14.66 19.70 -20.27
C GLY A 183 -16.04 19.18 -20.69
N LYS A 184 -16.22 17.88 -20.90
CA LYS A 184 -17.48 17.29 -21.37
C LYS A 184 -18.30 16.75 -20.22
N ALA A 185 -19.64 16.90 -20.28
CA ALA A 185 -20.56 16.30 -19.31
C ALA A 185 -20.39 14.77 -19.29
N LEU A 186 -20.63 14.16 -18.13
CA LEU A 186 -20.59 12.70 -18.04
C LEU A 186 -21.70 12.09 -18.92
N ALA A 187 -21.37 11.06 -19.68
CA ALA A 187 -22.29 10.43 -20.63
C ALA A 187 -22.84 9.10 -20.09
N ARG A 188 -24.06 8.72 -20.50
CA ARG A 188 -24.62 7.38 -20.28
C ARG A 188 -23.82 6.36 -21.08
N ASN A 189 -23.83 5.11 -20.64
CA ASN A 189 -23.12 3.98 -21.25
C ASN A 189 -21.60 4.12 -21.36
N LYS A 190 -21.03 5.19 -20.79
CA LYS A 190 -19.57 5.37 -20.70
C LYS A 190 -19.07 4.95 -19.34
N LYS A 191 -17.96 4.22 -19.33
CA LYS A 191 -17.24 3.87 -18.11
C LYS A 191 -16.25 5.00 -17.79
N TYR A 192 -16.27 5.46 -16.55
CA TYR A 192 -15.31 6.40 -15.99
C TYR A 192 -14.65 5.73 -14.79
N TYR A 193 -13.35 5.60 -14.82
CA TYR A 193 -12.61 5.08 -13.68
C TYR A 193 -12.22 6.24 -12.78
N TYR A 194 -12.36 6.08 -11.49
CA TYR A 194 -11.84 7.02 -10.51
C TYR A 194 -10.75 6.37 -9.69
N LYS A 195 -9.78 7.16 -9.25
CA LYS A 195 -8.74 6.79 -8.29
C LYS A 195 -8.71 7.82 -7.17
N ILE A 196 -8.74 7.35 -5.93
CA ILE A 196 -8.69 8.19 -4.73
C ILE A 196 -7.45 7.80 -3.95
N VAL A 197 -6.60 8.80 -3.69
CA VAL A 197 -5.33 8.64 -2.97
C VAL A 197 -5.41 9.46 -1.70
N PRO A 198 -5.33 8.85 -0.51
CA PRO A 198 -5.31 9.59 0.76
C PRO A 198 -4.00 10.38 0.90
N SER A 199 -4.02 11.44 1.71
CA SER A 199 -2.82 12.25 1.99
C SER A 199 -1.80 11.51 2.84
N LYS A 200 -2.18 10.43 3.49
CA LYS A 200 -1.33 9.51 4.25
C LYS A 200 -1.73 8.10 3.87
N GLY A 201 -0.73 7.27 3.56
CA GLY A 201 -0.94 5.90 3.06
C GLY A 201 -0.44 5.70 1.64
N VAL A 202 0.11 4.53 1.39
CA VAL A 202 0.70 4.15 0.09
C VAL A 202 -0.32 3.60 -0.89
N ASN A 203 -1.51 3.23 -0.42
CA ASN A 203 -2.56 2.62 -1.22
C ASN A 203 -3.51 3.65 -1.84
N ALA A 204 -4.11 3.26 -2.96
CA ALA A 204 -5.16 4.02 -3.64
C ALA A 204 -6.37 3.12 -3.88
N THR A 205 -7.57 3.69 -3.74
CA THR A 205 -8.81 3.00 -4.13
C THR A 205 -9.16 3.35 -5.57
N ILE A 206 -9.41 2.33 -6.38
CA ILE A 206 -9.85 2.47 -7.77
C ILE A 206 -11.25 1.90 -7.90
N GLY A 207 -12.13 2.64 -8.54
CA GLY A 207 -13.49 2.19 -8.82
C GLY A 207 -14.00 2.69 -10.17
N VAL A 208 -15.24 2.36 -10.49
CA VAL A 208 -15.88 2.70 -11.76
C VAL A 208 -17.20 3.41 -11.54
N ILE A 209 -17.46 4.43 -12.35
CA ILE A 209 -18.73 5.13 -12.45
C ILE A 209 -19.34 4.81 -13.82
N ARG A 210 -20.58 4.33 -13.83
CA ARG A 210 -21.36 4.10 -15.04
C ARG A 210 -22.80 4.49 -14.78
N PHE A 211 -23.37 5.31 -15.66
CA PHE A 211 -24.79 5.61 -15.63
C PHE A 211 -25.51 4.64 -16.59
N SER A 212 -26.50 3.92 -16.08
CA SER A 212 -27.33 3.01 -16.89
C SER A 212 -28.13 3.77 -17.96
N LYS A 213 -28.60 3.05 -18.97
CA LYS A 213 -29.56 3.58 -19.91
C LYS A 213 -30.84 4.00 -19.14
N LYS A 214 -31.50 5.06 -19.59
CA LYS A 214 -32.87 5.33 -19.16
C LYS A 214 -33.70 4.17 -19.67
N LYS A 215 -34.40 3.46 -18.82
CA LYS A 215 -35.49 2.62 -19.25
C LYS A 215 -36.57 3.49 -19.84
#